data_1f4dfaa2ef86efb786e914ce6f1e53d7
#
_entry.id   1f4dfaa2ef86efb786e914ce6f1e53d7
#
_cell.length_a   1.000
_cell.length_b   1.000
_cell.length_c   1.000
_cell.angle_alpha   90.00
_cell.angle_beta   90.00
_cell.angle_gamma   90.00
#
_symmetry.space_group_name_H-M   'P 1'
#
loop_
_entity.id
_entity.type
_entity.pdbx_description
1 polymer ?
#
loop_
_entity_poly.entity_id
_entity_poly.type
_entity_poly.pdbx_seq_one_letter_code
_entity_poly.pdbx_strand_id
1 'polypeptide(L)'
;VQAYHKTQTLMYRVSGDELIWNKIIVFIQLIAGMLIVVYMCDRATKYGIGGKVSVFMVNIVSGMMTMFTGKPLEKLALPVAIGVAEIAVMIVLETTEMRIAVQRVSINNIYADKNYIAYKLNPVGATPLMFASAAFLLPQFMCNGLHYLFPDNADIQWWMDNMRLTSPLGIVVYMVIICLLTIIFSMVMLSPGRTADDLLKSGDSIQDIYAG
;
A
#
# COMPACT_ATOMS: atom_id res chain seq x y z
N VAL A 1 -1.02 -14.83 -3.47
CA VAL A 1 -1.20 -15.24 -4.88
C VAL A 1 -0.24 -16.37 -5.22
N GLN A 2 1.07 -16.25 -4.97
CA GLN A 2 2.03 -17.36 -5.23
C GLN A 2 1.76 -18.60 -4.38
N ALA A 3 1.35 -18.46 -3.12
CA ALA A 3 0.98 -19.58 -2.27
C ALA A 3 -0.26 -20.30 -2.81
N TYR A 4 -1.25 -19.57 -3.32
CA TYR A 4 -2.46 -20.16 -3.92
C TYR A 4 -2.15 -20.92 -5.21
N HIS A 5 -1.28 -20.40 -6.07
CA HIS A 5 -0.82 -21.11 -7.28
C HIS A 5 -0.01 -22.36 -6.96
N LYS A 6 0.88 -22.31 -5.97
CA LYS A 6 1.62 -23.49 -5.50
C LYS A 6 0.71 -24.54 -4.84
N THR A 7 -0.31 -24.10 -4.10
CA THR A 7 -1.28 -25.04 -3.52
C THR A 7 -2.19 -25.67 -4.58
N GLN A 8 -2.57 -24.95 -5.63
CA GLN A 8 -3.30 -25.58 -6.75
C GLN A 8 -2.46 -26.62 -7.49
N THR A 9 -1.18 -26.35 -7.74
CA THR A 9 -0.27 -27.34 -8.38
C THR A 9 0.02 -28.55 -7.48
N LEU A 10 0.05 -28.39 -6.17
CA LEU A 10 0.15 -29.48 -5.20
C LEU A 10 -1.17 -30.26 -5.06
N MET A 11 -2.32 -29.60 -5.17
CA MET A 11 -3.63 -30.20 -5.04
C MET A 11 -4.08 -31.00 -6.30
N TYR A 12 -3.48 -30.74 -7.46
CA TYR A 12 -3.81 -31.50 -8.68
C TYR A 12 -3.48 -33.00 -8.60
N ARG A 13 -2.74 -33.42 -7.59
CA ARG A 13 -2.36 -34.83 -7.36
C ARG A 13 -3.26 -35.57 -6.36
N VAL A 14 -4.21 -34.92 -5.72
CA VAL A 14 -5.06 -35.52 -4.68
C VAL A 14 -6.51 -35.49 -5.15
N SER A 15 -7.08 -36.67 -5.35
CA SER A 15 -8.45 -36.87 -5.84
C SER A 15 -9.35 -37.34 -4.68
N GLY A 16 -10.55 -36.78 -4.55
CA GLY A 16 -11.61 -37.25 -3.67
C GLY A 16 -11.76 -36.50 -2.33
N ASP A 17 -12.26 -37.17 -1.31
CA ASP A 17 -12.56 -36.62 0.04
C ASP A 17 -11.33 -36.04 0.75
N GLU A 18 -10.14 -36.50 0.43
CA GLU A 18 -8.90 -35.94 0.92
C GLU A 18 -8.67 -34.48 0.45
N LEU A 19 -9.30 -34.04 -0.62
CA LEU A 19 -9.18 -32.68 -1.16
C LEU A 19 -9.75 -31.64 -0.17
N ILE A 20 -10.82 -31.98 0.52
CA ILE A 20 -11.46 -31.07 1.51
C ILE A 20 -10.57 -30.93 2.73
N TRP A 21 -10.05 -32.03 3.25
CA TRP A 21 -9.14 -32.03 4.40
C TRP A 21 -7.85 -31.25 4.11
N ASN A 22 -7.27 -31.42 2.93
CA ASN A 22 -6.09 -30.69 2.52
C ASN A 22 -6.36 -29.19 2.37
N LYS A 23 -7.53 -28.78 1.88
CA LYS A 23 -7.93 -27.37 1.85
C LYS A 23 -8.04 -26.78 3.25
N ILE A 24 -8.63 -27.48 4.19
CA ILE A 24 -8.76 -27.07 5.60
C ILE A 24 -7.37 -26.93 6.24
N ILE A 25 -6.49 -27.90 6.04
CA ILE A 25 -5.12 -27.87 6.58
C ILE A 25 -4.36 -26.66 6.04
N VAL A 26 -4.40 -26.42 4.73
CA VAL A 26 -3.76 -25.25 4.11
C VAL A 26 -4.33 -23.95 4.64
N PHE A 27 -5.65 -23.87 4.82
CA PHE A 27 -6.29 -22.69 5.40
C PHE A 27 -5.82 -22.41 6.82
N ILE A 28 -5.75 -23.45 7.66
CA ILE A 28 -5.21 -23.34 9.03
C ILE A 28 -3.75 -22.91 9.03
N GLN A 29 -2.93 -23.48 8.14
CA GLN A 29 -1.52 -23.10 8.00
C GLN A 29 -1.34 -21.65 7.57
N LEU A 30 -2.18 -21.13 6.66
CA LEU A 30 -2.16 -19.73 6.24
C LEU A 30 -2.53 -18.80 7.39
N ILE A 31 -3.56 -19.14 8.18
CA ILE A 31 -3.93 -18.36 9.37
C ILE A 31 -2.80 -18.38 10.40
N ALA A 32 -2.24 -19.53 10.69
CA ALA A 32 -1.12 -19.65 11.63
C ALA A 32 0.11 -18.82 11.17
N GLY A 33 0.45 -18.90 9.87
CA GLY A 33 1.52 -18.08 9.28
C GLY A 33 1.24 -16.58 9.41
N MET A 34 0.00 -16.14 9.17
CA MET A 34 -0.39 -14.73 9.32
C MET A 34 -0.28 -14.26 10.77
N LEU A 35 -0.69 -15.08 11.77
CA LEU A 35 -0.56 -14.76 13.19
C LEU A 35 0.91 -14.59 13.60
N ILE A 36 1.80 -15.45 13.08
CA ILE A 36 3.24 -15.33 13.33
C ILE A 36 3.78 -14.01 12.76
N VAL A 37 3.39 -13.63 11.55
CA VAL A 37 3.81 -12.36 10.93
C VAL A 37 3.31 -11.16 11.73
N VAL A 38 2.05 -11.17 12.18
CA VAL A 38 1.48 -10.12 13.03
C VAL A 38 2.26 -10.00 14.35
N TYR A 39 2.54 -11.13 14.99
CA TYR A 39 3.35 -11.16 16.20
C TYR A 39 4.77 -10.59 15.99
N MET A 40 5.41 -10.95 14.86
CA MET A 40 6.73 -10.40 14.49
C MET A 40 6.65 -8.88 14.25
N CYS A 41 5.60 -8.39 13.59
CA CYS A 41 5.36 -6.97 13.38
C CYS A 41 5.22 -6.20 14.71
N ASP A 42 4.48 -6.75 15.67
CA ASP A 42 4.32 -6.13 16.99
C ASP A 42 5.63 -6.12 17.78
N ARG A 43 6.41 -7.19 17.70
CA ARG A 43 7.74 -7.24 18.30
C ARG A 43 8.70 -6.27 17.65
N ALA A 44 8.72 -6.19 16.31
CA ALA A 44 9.53 -5.23 15.56
C ALA A 44 9.16 -3.77 15.90
N THR A 45 7.88 -3.49 16.19
CA THR A 45 7.43 -2.16 16.60
C THR A 45 7.89 -1.80 18.02
N LYS A 46 7.95 -2.77 18.93
CA LYS A 46 8.34 -2.52 20.33
C LYS A 46 9.85 -2.49 20.55
N TYR A 47 10.59 -3.34 19.87
CA TYR A 47 12.00 -3.59 20.16
C TYR A 47 12.93 -3.44 18.96
N GLY A 48 12.37 -3.29 17.74
CA GLY A 48 13.13 -3.25 16.51
C GLY A 48 13.30 -1.85 15.94
N ILE A 49 14.21 -1.73 14.97
CA ILE A 49 14.43 -0.52 14.18
C ILE A 49 13.48 -0.57 12.98
N GLY A 50 12.70 0.50 12.75
CA GLY A 50 11.80 0.63 11.59
C GLY A 50 10.40 0.04 11.77
N GLY A 51 10.07 -0.54 12.94
CA GLY A 51 8.72 -1.01 13.26
C GLY A 51 8.15 -2.04 12.29
N LYS A 52 6.86 -1.94 11.99
CA LYS A 52 6.15 -2.84 11.05
C LYS A 52 6.74 -2.81 9.64
N VAL A 53 7.33 -1.69 9.22
CA VAL A 53 7.90 -1.51 7.88
C VAL A 53 9.10 -2.43 7.66
N SER A 54 9.91 -2.75 8.69
CA SER A 54 11.05 -3.64 8.54
C SER A 54 10.67 -5.05 8.08
N VAL A 55 9.51 -5.56 8.48
CA VAL A 55 9.03 -6.88 8.05
C VAL A 55 8.66 -6.87 6.57
N PHE A 56 8.07 -5.77 6.07
CA PHE A 56 7.78 -5.60 4.65
C PHE A 56 9.06 -5.43 3.82
N MET A 57 10.06 -4.73 4.37
CA MET A 57 11.36 -4.55 3.71
C MET A 57 12.07 -5.87 3.42
N VAL A 58 11.95 -6.86 4.28
CA VAL A 58 12.52 -8.21 4.04
C VAL A 58 11.97 -8.82 2.76
N ASN A 59 10.66 -8.69 2.51
CA ASN A 59 10.04 -9.20 1.28
C ASN A 59 10.49 -8.43 0.04
N ILE A 60 10.65 -7.12 0.13
CA ILE A 60 11.14 -6.27 -0.97
C ILE A 60 12.57 -6.64 -1.31
N VAL A 61 13.45 -6.73 -0.32
CA VAL A 61 14.86 -7.11 -0.52
C VAL A 61 14.98 -8.51 -1.09
N SER A 62 14.19 -9.47 -0.60
CA SER A 62 14.16 -10.83 -1.14
C SER A 62 13.68 -10.86 -2.60
N GLY A 63 12.67 -10.07 -2.94
CA GLY A 63 12.19 -9.92 -4.32
C GLY A 63 13.24 -9.29 -5.24
N MET A 64 13.96 -8.29 -4.77
CA MET A 64 15.08 -7.70 -5.51
C MET A 64 16.20 -8.72 -5.77
N MET A 65 16.60 -9.49 -4.75
CA MET A 65 17.62 -10.53 -4.89
C MET A 65 17.25 -11.54 -5.99
N THR A 66 16.00 -11.95 -6.08
CA THR A 66 15.55 -12.88 -7.14
C THR A 66 15.58 -12.26 -8.53
N MET A 67 15.41 -10.94 -8.65
CA MET A 67 15.55 -10.24 -9.94
C MET A 67 17.01 -10.19 -10.43
N PHE A 68 17.98 -10.17 -9.50
CA PHE A 68 19.40 -10.11 -9.81
C PHE A 68 20.01 -11.47 -10.13
N THR A 69 19.46 -12.55 -9.56
CA THR A 69 19.97 -13.89 -9.79
C THR A 69 19.69 -14.39 -11.23
N GLY A 70 20.74 -14.70 -11.95
CA GLY A 70 20.67 -15.36 -13.27
C GLY A 70 20.51 -14.44 -14.48
N LYS A 71 20.61 -13.12 -14.33
CA LYS A 71 20.59 -12.20 -15.48
C LYS A 71 21.97 -11.62 -15.76
N PRO A 72 22.39 -11.46 -17.04
CA PRO A 72 23.65 -10.81 -17.39
C PRO A 72 23.61 -9.32 -17.00
N LEU A 73 24.75 -8.81 -16.55
CA LEU A 73 24.90 -7.43 -16.05
C LEU A 73 24.40 -6.35 -17.03
N GLU A 74 24.55 -6.58 -18.33
CA GLU A 74 24.11 -5.63 -19.36
C GLU A 74 22.59 -5.38 -19.34
N LYS A 75 21.80 -6.44 -19.06
CA LYS A 75 20.32 -6.33 -18.94
C LYS A 75 19.86 -5.79 -17.60
N LEU A 76 20.76 -5.69 -16.65
CA LEU A 76 20.49 -5.25 -15.30
C LEU A 76 20.65 -3.73 -15.13
N ALA A 77 21.50 -3.10 -15.96
CA ALA A 77 21.82 -1.67 -15.87
C ALA A 77 20.59 -0.77 -15.96
N LEU A 78 19.70 -1.04 -16.90
CA LEU A 78 18.49 -0.24 -17.11
C LEU A 78 17.50 -0.34 -15.94
N PRO A 79 17.10 -1.54 -15.45
CA PRO A 79 16.22 -1.66 -14.29
C PRO A 79 16.80 -1.04 -13.01
N VAL A 80 18.11 -1.15 -12.81
CA VAL A 80 18.78 -0.54 -11.65
C VAL A 80 18.75 0.98 -11.74
N ALA A 81 19.05 1.55 -12.92
CA ALA A 81 19.00 2.99 -13.13
C ALA A 81 17.59 3.56 -12.89
N ILE A 82 16.56 2.87 -13.39
CA ILE A 82 15.14 3.24 -13.14
C ILE A 82 14.83 3.15 -11.65
N GLY A 83 15.21 2.07 -10.97
CA GLY A 83 14.96 1.91 -9.54
C GLY A 83 15.64 2.98 -8.68
N VAL A 84 16.87 3.38 -9.01
CA VAL A 84 17.56 4.49 -8.33
C VAL A 84 16.84 5.81 -8.59
N ALA A 85 16.38 6.07 -9.81
CA ALA A 85 15.62 7.27 -10.14
C ALA A 85 14.28 7.31 -9.37
N GLU A 86 13.56 6.19 -9.28
CA GLU A 86 12.32 6.07 -8.50
C GLU A 86 12.57 6.36 -7.02
N ILE A 87 13.62 5.81 -6.42
CA ILE A 87 13.98 6.07 -5.02
C ILE A 87 14.29 7.56 -4.82
N ALA A 88 15.03 8.20 -5.73
CA ALA A 88 15.33 9.62 -5.63
C ALA A 88 14.05 10.47 -5.68
N VAL A 89 13.14 10.19 -6.60
CA VAL A 89 11.84 10.87 -6.69
C VAL A 89 11.01 10.66 -5.41
N MET A 90 10.96 9.43 -4.88
CA MET A 90 10.24 9.12 -3.64
C MET A 90 10.81 9.89 -2.45
N ILE A 91 12.13 10.00 -2.33
CA ILE A 91 12.77 10.78 -1.26
C ILE A 91 12.37 12.25 -1.36
N VAL A 92 12.40 12.83 -2.56
CA VAL A 92 11.99 14.22 -2.78
C VAL A 92 10.53 14.44 -2.38
N LEU A 93 9.63 13.56 -2.82
CA LEU A 93 8.20 13.65 -2.49
C LEU A 93 7.93 13.51 -0.99
N GLU A 94 8.65 12.62 -0.29
CA GLU A 94 8.45 12.38 1.14
C GLU A 94 9.05 13.49 2.02
N THR A 95 10.12 14.15 1.53
CA THR A 95 10.78 15.25 2.24
C THR A 95 10.19 16.62 1.94
N THR A 96 9.37 16.74 0.88
CA THR A 96 8.74 18.00 0.50
C THR A 96 7.59 18.34 1.44
N GLU A 97 7.71 19.48 2.12
CA GLU A 97 6.72 20.01 3.06
C GLU A 97 6.24 21.38 2.61
N MET A 98 4.93 21.62 2.65
CA MET A 98 4.34 22.94 2.54
C MET A 98 4.25 23.56 3.94
N ARG A 99 4.92 24.68 4.16
CA ARG A 99 4.95 25.37 5.45
C ARG A 99 3.97 26.51 5.44
N ILE A 100 2.99 26.49 6.35
CA ILE A 100 2.00 27.54 6.55
C ILE A 100 2.38 28.31 7.81
N ALA A 101 2.63 29.60 7.69
CA ALA A 101 2.96 30.46 8.82
C ALA A 101 1.77 30.60 9.76
N VAL A 102 1.99 30.41 11.06
CA VAL A 102 0.98 30.49 12.10
C VAL A 102 1.42 31.52 13.14
N GLN A 103 0.51 32.43 13.50
CA GLN A 103 0.76 33.43 14.55
C GLN A 103 0.07 33.00 15.83
N ARG A 104 0.83 33.06 16.92
CA ARG A 104 0.31 32.81 18.25
C ARG A 104 -0.20 34.11 18.85
N VAL A 105 -1.50 34.19 19.07
CA VAL A 105 -2.16 35.41 19.57
C VAL A 105 -1.74 35.78 20.99
N SER A 106 -1.25 34.83 21.76
CA SER A 106 -1.01 34.99 23.20
C SER A 106 0.39 35.57 23.61
N ILE A 107 1.37 35.63 22.68
CA ILE A 107 2.71 36.05 23.07
C ILE A 107 3.27 37.02 22.04
N ASN A 108 3.37 38.27 22.43
CA ASN A 108 4.10 39.30 21.67
C ASN A 108 5.62 38.99 21.74
N ASN A 109 6.06 37.96 21.10
CA ASN A 109 7.40 37.45 21.16
C ASN A 109 8.13 37.68 19.86
N ILE A 110 9.30 38.27 19.90
CA ILE A 110 10.22 38.55 18.78
C ILE A 110 10.54 37.25 17.97
N TYR A 111 10.24 36.08 18.54
CA TYR A 111 10.42 34.76 17.92
C TYR A 111 9.16 34.18 17.28
N ALA A 112 8.06 34.93 17.22
CA ALA A 112 6.78 34.47 16.66
C ALA A 112 6.83 34.14 15.16
N ASP A 113 7.80 34.72 14.44
CA ASP A 113 7.98 34.52 12.99
C ASP A 113 8.46 33.12 12.58
N LYS A 114 8.70 32.21 13.54
CA LYS A 114 9.21 30.87 13.27
C LYS A 114 8.21 29.73 13.46
N ASN A 115 6.98 30.04 13.87
CA ASN A 115 5.96 29.01 14.03
C ASN A 115 5.29 28.75 12.70
N TYR A 116 5.39 27.52 12.20
CA TYR A 116 4.72 27.08 10.98
C TYR A 116 4.13 25.69 11.21
N ILE A 117 3.02 25.42 10.52
CA ILE A 117 2.48 24.08 10.41
C ILE A 117 3.04 23.48 9.13
N ALA A 118 3.74 22.35 9.24
CA ALA A 118 4.28 21.62 8.11
C ALA A 118 3.27 20.58 7.62
N TYR A 119 2.78 20.74 6.41
CA TYR A 119 1.99 19.72 5.72
C TYR A 119 2.87 19.00 4.72
N LYS A 120 3.00 17.68 4.85
CA LYS A 120 3.69 16.86 3.87
C LYS A 120 2.92 16.87 2.56
N LEU A 121 3.62 16.92 1.43
CA LEU A 121 3.03 16.84 0.10
C LEU A 121 2.31 15.50 -0.11
N ASN A 122 2.88 14.42 0.45
CA ASN A 122 2.27 13.10 0.47
C ASN A 122 1.91 12.68 1.90
N PRO A 123 0.76 13.14 2.45
CA PRO A 123 0.37 12.84 3.83
C PRO A 123 -0.01 11.38 4.05
N VAL A 124 -0.34 10.67 2.99
CA VAL A 124 -0.91 9.31 3.05
C VAL A 124 0.17 8.23 2.88
N GLY A 125 1.32 8.57 2.28
CA GLY A 125 2.42 7.66 2.05
C GLY A 125 2.04 6.48 1.14
N ALA A 126 2.49 5.28 1.49
CA ALA A 126 2.24 4.04 0.74
C ALA A 126 0.91 3.35 1.09
N THR A 127 0.13 3.89 2.02
CA THR A 127 -1.12 3.26 2.49
C THR A 127 -2.13 2.99 1.37
N PRO A 128 -2.43 3.93 0.45
CA PRO A 128 -3.37 3.68 -0.64
C PRO A 128 -2.95 2.54 -1.55
N LEU A 129 -1.64 2.37 -1.79
CA LEU A 129 -1.11 1.30 -2.62
C LEU A 129 -1.37 -0.08 -2.00
N MET A 130 -1.21 -0.20 -0.69
CA MET A 130 -1.49 -1.44 0.04
C MET A 130 -2.98 -1.81 -0.04
N PHE A 131 -3.87 -0.83 0.16
CA PHE A 131 -5.31 -1.06 0.04
C PHE A 131 -5.75 -1.28 -1.41
N ALA A 132 -5.15 -0.60 -2.39
CA ALA A 132 -5.43 -0.81 -3.79
C ALA A 132 -5.12 -2.23 -4.24
N SER A 133 -4.01 -2.81 -3.76
CA SER A 133 -3.68 -4.20 -4.07
C SER A 133 -4.72 -5.18 -3.54
N ALA A 134 -5.24 -4.94 -2.34
CA ALA A 134 -6.33 -5.74 -1.77
C ALA A 134 -7.67 -5.52 -2.50
N ALA A 135 -8.00 -4.27 -2.82
CA ALA A 135 -9.22 -3.93 -3.55
C ALA A 135 -9.23 -4.51 -4.97
N PHE A 136 -8.08 -4.55 -5.63
CA PHE A 136 -7.96 -5.14 -6.98
C PHE A 136 -8.16 -6.66 -6.99
N LEU A 137 -7.98 -7.34 -5.85
CA LEU A 137 -8.30 -8.76 -5.74
C LEU A 137 -9.81 -9.04 -5.77
N LEU A 138 -10.65 -8.09 -5.33
CA LEU A 138 -12.11 -8.28 -5.28
C LEU A 138 -12.72 -8.58 -6.66
N PRO A 139 -12.49 -7.78 -7.73
CA PRO A 139 -12.96 -8.12 -9.08
C PRO A 139 -12.45 -9.48 -9.56
N GLN A 140 -11.21 -9.83 -9.26
CA GLN A 140 -10.64 -11.11 -9.64
C GLN A 140 -11.36 -12.29 -8.95
N PHE A 141 -11.66 -12.16 -7.65
CA PHE A 141 -12.45 -13.17 -6.94
C PHE A 141 -13.87 -13.30 -7.48
N MET A 142 -14.50 -12.17 -7.81
CA MET A 142 -15.84 -12.18 -8.41
C MET A 142 -15.83 -12.86 -9.78
N CYS A 143 -14.89 -12.54 -10.64
CA CYS A 143 -14.74 -13.19 -11.95
C CYS A 143 -14.46 -14.70 -11.82
N ASN A 144 -13.60 -15.10 -10.90
CA ASN A 144 -13.31 -16.51 -10.64
C ASN A 144 -14.54 -17.25 -10.12
N GLY A 145 -15.34 -16.64 -9.24
CA GLY A 145 -16.60 -17.21 -8.74
C GLY A 145 -17.66 -17.35 -9.84
N LEU A 146 -17.79 -16.32 -10.68
CA LEU A 146 -18.70 -16.35 -11.84
C LEU A 146 -18.28 -17.40 -12.87
N HIS A 147 -16.99 -17.55 -13.12
CA HIS A 147 -16.48 -18.59 -14.03
C HIS A 147 -16.77 -20.01 -13.51
N TYR A 148 -16.73 -20.20 -12.19
CA TYR A 148 -17.11 -21.49 -11.59
C TYR A 148 -18.59 -21.81 -11.78
N LEU A 149 -19.46 -20.80 -11.79
CA LEU A 149 -20.92 -20.96 -11.99
C LEU A 149 -21.29 -21.07 -13.47
N PHE A 150 -20.54 -20.38 -14.34
CA PHE A 150 -20.80 -20.30 -15.80
C PHE A 150 -19.51 -20.52 -16.60
N PRO A 151 -19.01 -21.77 -16.70
CA PRO A 151 -17.70 -22.05 -17.29
C PRO A 151 -17.61 -21.76 -18.80
N ASP A 152 -18.75 -21.81 -19.51
CA ASP A 152 -18.78 -21.64 -20.95
C ASP A 152 -19.02 -20.20 -21.43
N ASN A 153 -19.03 -19.23 -20.52
CA ASN A 153 -19.32 -17.85 -20.89
C ASN A 153 -18.02 -17.14 -21.33
N ALA A 154 -17.93 -16.82 -22.62
CA ALA A 154 -16.77 -16.18 -23.24
C ALA A 154 -16.48 -14.78 -22.63
N ASP A 155 -17.52 -14.04 -22.22
CA ASP A 155 -17.37 -12.72 -21.62
C ASP A 155 -16.65 -12.77 -20.28
N ILE A 156 -16.94 -13.78 -19.46
CA ILE A 156 -16.29 -13.96 -18.17
C ILE A 156 -14.81 -14.31 -18.34
N GLN A 157 -14.48 -15.16 -19.32
CA GLN A 157 -13.10 -15.49 -19.64
C GLN A 157 -12.33 -14.26 -20.13
N TRP A 158 -12.94 -13.45 -20.99
CA TRP A 158 -12.36 -12.20 -21.46
C TRP A 158 -12.05 -11.25 -20.30
N TRP A 159 -12.98 -11.09 -19.34
CA TRP A 159 -12.75 -10.28 -18.14
C TRP A 159 -11.62 -10.84 -17.27
N MET A 160 -11.56 -12.14 -17.07
CA MET A 160 -10.50 -12.78 -16.29
C MET A 160 -9.12 -12.53 -16.89
N ASP A 161 -8.99 -12.61 -18.20
CA ASP A 161 -7.70 -12.41 -18.88
C ASP A 161 -7.29 -10.94 -18.91
N ASN A 162 -8.24 -10.04 -19.04
CA ASN A 162 -7.97 -8.60 -19.09
C ASN A 162 -7.85 -7.93 -17.71
N MET A 163 -8.38 -8.53 -16.64
CA MET A 163 -8.25 -8.04 -15.25
C MET A 163 -6.96 -8.48 -14.55
N ARG A 164 -5.95 -8.89 -15.30
CA ARG A 164 -4.62 -9.17 -14.75
C ARG A 164 -3.78 -7.90 -14.72
N LEU A 165 -2.91 -7.74 -13.71
CA LEU A 165 -1.95 -6.63 -13.65
C LEU A 165 -0.95 -6.61 -14.82
N THR A 166 -0.88 -7.66 -15.61
CA THR A 166 -0.05 -7.76 -16.81
C THR A 166 -0.76 -7.26 -18.07
N SER A 167 -2.08 -7.11 -18.03
CA SER A 167 -2.87 -6.61 -19.16
C SER A 167 -3.02 -5.08 -19.10
N PRO A 168 -3.08 -4.40 -20.25
CA PRO A 168 -3.19 -2.94 -20.26
C PRO A 168 -4.46 -2.44 -19.57
N LEU A 169 -5.58 -3.15 -19.69
CA LEU A 169 -6.84 -2.81 -19.03
C LEU A 169 -6.74 -2.97 -17.52
N GLY A 170 -6.13 -4.06 -17.04
CA GLY A 170 -5.89 -4.28 -15.61
C GLY A 170 -5.01 -3.22 -14.98
N ILE A 171 -3.98 -2.75 -15.68
CA ILE A 171 -3.12 -1.65 -15.23
C ILE A 171 -3.93 -0.36 -15.09
N VAL A 172 -4.75 0.00 -16.08
CA VAL A 172 -5.58 1.21 -16.04
C VAL A 172 -6.57 1.16 -14.87
N VAL A 173 -7.27 0.05 -14.69
CA VAL A 173 -8.21 -0.14 -13.56
C VAL A 173 -7.48 -0.02 -12.23
N TYR A 174 -6.30 -0.63 -12.10
CA TYR A 174 -5.48 -0.54 -10.89
C TYR A 174 -5.04 0.89 -10.58
N MET A 175 -4.62 1.66 -11.60
CA MET A 175 -4.27 3.07 -11.46
C MET A 175 -5.47 3.92 -10.99
N VAL A 176 -6.65 3.68 -11.56
CA VAL A 176 -7.88 4.37 -11.14
C VAL A 176 -8.20 4.06 -9.66
N ILE A 177 -8.10 2.80 -9.24
CA ILE A 177 -8.32 2.41 -7.84
C ILE A 177 -7.31 3.11 -6.92
N ILE A 178 -6.03 3.17 -7.28
CA ILE A 178 -5.01 3.88 -6.51
C ILE A 178 -5.37 5.36 -6.37
N CYS A 179 -5.72 6.03 -7.47
CA CYS A 179 -6.09 7.44 -7.46
C CYS A 179 -7.29 7.71 -6.56
N LEU A 180 -8.35 6.92 -6.67
CA LEU A 180 -9.54 7.04 -5.83
C LEU A 180 -9.22 6.85 -4.35
N LEU A 181 -8.48 5.79 -4.02
CA LEU A 181 -8.08 5.53 -2.64
C LEU A 181 -7.16 6.63 -2.10
N THR A 182 -6.24 7.14 -2.91
CA THR A 182 -5.36 8.25 -2.51
C THR A 182 -6.18 9.49 -2.14
N ILE A 183 -7.20 9.84 -2.92
CA ILE A 183 -8.09 10.98 -2.63
C ILE A 183 -8.85 10.73 -1.33
N ILE A 184 -9.46 9.55 -1.16
CA ILE A 184 -10.23 9.20 0.04
C ILE A 184 -9.34 9.26 1.29
N PHE A 185 -8.18 8.61 1.26
CA PHE A 185 -7.25 8.60 2.39
C PHE A 185 -6.69 10.00 2.68
N SER A 186 -6.42 10.81 1.64
CA SER A 186 -5.96 12.18 1.80
C SER A 186 -7.02 13.04 2.52
N MET A 187 -8.29 12.93 2.15
CA MET A 187 -9.38 13.64 2.84
C MET A 187 -9.50 13.23 4.32
N VAL A 188 -9.32 11.94 4.61
CA VAL A 188 -9.38 11.44 6.00
C VAL A 188 -8.19 11.91 6.82
N MET A 189 -6.98 11.87 6.25
CA MET A 189 -5.74 12.25 6.95
C MET A 189 -5.62 13.76 7.16
N LEU A 190 -5.95 14.55 6.16
CA LEU A 190 -5.84 16.01 6.23
C LEU A 190 -6.93 16.66 7.08
N SER A 191 -8.02 15.95 7.38
CA SER A 191 -9.20 16.37 8.17
C SER A 191 -9.16 17.86 8.63
N PRO A 192 -9.62 18.83 7.79
CA PRO A 192 -9.47 20.27 8.07
C PRO A 192 -10.11 20.69 9.39
N GLY A 193 -11.23 20.03 9.77
CA GLY A 193 -11.92 20.31 11.03
C GLY A 193 -11.07 20.01 12.26
N ARG A 194 -10.32 18.90 12.29
CA ARG A 194 -9.43 18.60 13.42
C ARG A 194 -8.29 19.60 13.53
N THR A 195 -7.74 20.01 12.40
CA THR A 195 -6.67 21.01 12.37
C THR A 195 -7.17 22.36 12.86
N ALA A 196 -8.39 22.77 12.48
CA ALA A 196 -9.02 23.99 12.98
C ALA A 196 -9.28 23.92 14.50
N ASP A 197 -9.78 22.81 15.01
CA ASP A 197 -10.00 22.58 16.43
C ASP A 197 -8.67 22.60 17.24
N ASP A 198 -7.63 22.04 16.69
CA ASP A 198 -6.31 22.03 17.33
C ASP A 198 -5.69 23.43 17.34
N LEU A 199 -5.86 24.22 16.27
CA LEU A 199 -5.45 25.63 16.23
C LEU A 199 -6.24 26.48 17.24
N LEU A 200 -7.55 26.28 17.33
CA LEU A 200 -8.38 26.98 18.34
C LEU A 200 -7.93 26.65 19.77
N LYS A 201 -7.65 25.38 20.07
CA LYS A 201 -7.19 24.96 21.39
C LYS A 201 -5.80 25.49 21.74
N SER A 202 -4.91 25.61 20.75
CA SER A 202 -3.56 26.14 20.95
C SER A 202 -3.52 27.68 20.98
N GLY A 203 -4.61 28.35 20.60
CA GLY A 203 -4.69 29.80 20.47
C GLY A 203 -3.87 30.35 19.31
N ASP A 204 -3.64 29.52 18.32
CA ASP A 204 -2.90 29.87 17.13
C ASP A 204 -3.85 30.28 16.00
N SER A 205 -3.50 31.29 15.21
CA SER A 205 -4.24 31.74 14.03
C SER A 205 -3.35 31.68 12.78
N ILE A 206 -3.96 31.39 11.63
CA ILE A 206 -3.26 31.47 10.37
C ILE A 206 -3.14 32.95 9.98
N GLN A 207 -1.95 33.35 9.54
CA GLN A 207 -1.71 34.71 9.09
C GLN A 207 -2.68 35.05 7.94
N ASP A 208 -3.28 36.26 8.01
CA ASP A 208 -4.26 36.78 7.03
C ASP A 208 -5.63 36.06 6.95
N ILE A 209 -5.94 35.14 7.86
CA ILE A 209 -7.27 34.53 7.96
C ILE A 209 -7.89 34.91 9.29
N TYR A 210 -9.02 35.59 9.26
CA TYR A 210 -9.81 35.89 10.46
C TYR A 210 -10.32 34.58 11.06
N ALA A 211 -10.08 34.41 12.37
CA ALA A 211 -10.71 33.33 13.14
C ALA A 211 -12.22 33.62 13.18
N GLY A 212 -13.00 32.85 12.41
CA GLY A 212 -14.45 32.93 12.37
C GLY A 212 -15.12 31.99 13.36
#